data_cda4c7f15a2322c622b3b80fa21e53f3
#
_entry.id   cda4c7f15a2322c622b3b80fa21e53f3
#
_cell.length_a   1.000
_cell.length_b   1.000
_cell.length_c   1.000
_cell.angle_alpha   90.00
_cell.angle_beta   90.00
_cell.angle_gamma   90.00
#
_symmetry.space_group_name_H-M   'P 1'
#
loop_
_entity.id
_entity.type
_entity.pdbx_description
1 polymer ?
#
loop_
_entity_poly.entity_id
_entity_poly.type
_entity_poly.pdbx_seq_one_letter_code
_entity_poly.pdbx_strand_id
1 'polypeptide(L)'
;AMVVRMEARLDEGGNIVDWRHDVWSNGHTARTNWQSATKNSTLLAARHLSQAVAAPVPVNPPLPAGGAHRNAIPLYVFPNQRITNHYIERAPVRVSALRSLGAHANVFALESFLDEVAYASGADPVEFRLRYLKDARARAVIEAVAALAGWQPQEKGDGTRGRGIGFARYKSQAAYAAVIVEVEITGEIVVKRAWAAIDAGLAVNPDGIINQTEGGIIQSVSWTLKEQLRYEPQRIV
;
A
#
# COMPACT_ATOMS: atom_id res chain seq x y z
N ALA A 1 7.26 -10.82 5.98
CA ALA A 1 7.19 -10.87 4.51
C ALA A 1 5.73 -10.98 4.07
N MET A 2 5.42 -10.45 2.91
CA MET A 2 4.09 -10.55 2.32
C MET A 2 4.26 -11.02 0.87
N VAL A 3 3.39 -11.93 0.42
CA VAL A 3 3.26 -12.32 -0.98
C VAL A 3 1.85 -11.96 -1.42
N VAL A 4 1.74 -11.35 -2.58
CA VAL A 4 0.45 -10.96 -3.16
C VAL A 4 0.37 -11.55 -4.57
N ARG A 5 -0.76 -12.16 -4.88
CA ARG A 5 -1.11 -12.62 -6.23
C ARG A 5 -2.38 -11.92 -6.67
N MET A 6 -2.34 -11.37 -7.87
CA MET A 6 -3.47 -10.66 -8.44
C MET A 6 -3.80 -11.23 -9.82
N GLU A 7 -5.10 -11.28 -10.10
CA GLU A 7 -5.62 -11.73 -11.37
C GLU A 7 -6.80 -10.83 -11.76
N ALA A 8 -6.90 -10.48 -13.03
CA ALA A 8 -8.05 -9.79 -13.58
C ALA A 8 -8.48 -10.44 -14.90
N ARG A 9 -9.76 -10.38 -15.19
CA ARG A 9 -10.32 -10.75 -16.49
C ARG A 9 -10.98 -9.53 -17.10
N LEU A 10 -10.68 -9.29 -18.35
CA LEU A 10 -11.25 -8.21 -19.14
C LEU A 10 -12.33 -8.75 -20.10
N ASP A 11 -13.31 -7.90 -20.40
CA ASP A 11 -14.20 -8.11 -21.55
C ASP A 11 -13.55 -7.63 -22.86
N GLU A 12 -14.25 -7.78 -23.97
CA GLU A 12 -13.79 -7.34 -25.29
C GLU A 12 -13.59 -5.82 -25.39
N GLY A 13 -14.24 -5.04 -24.52
CA GLY A 13 -14.09 -3.59 -24.43
C GLY A 13 -12.94 -3.15 -23.49
N GLY A 14 -12.16 -4.09 -22.96
CA GLY A 14 -11.06 -3.80 -22.04
C GLY A 14 -11.53 -3.42 -20.63
N ASN A 15 -12.77 -3.76 -20.23
CA ASN A 15 -13.27 -3.50 -18.91
C ASN A 15 -13.03 -4.70 -17.99
N ILE A 16 -12.70 -4.44 -16.73
CA ILE A 16 -12.54 -5.48 -15.70
C ILE A 16 -13.92 -6.10 -15.39
N VAL A 17 -14.04 -7.41 -15.58
CA VAL A 17 -15.24 -8.19 -15.25
C VAL A 17 -15.05 -9.12 -14.06
N ASP A 18 -13.82 -9.46 -13.72
CA ASP A 18 -13.45 -10.26 -12.55
C ASP A 18 -12.13 -9.77 -11.99
N TRP A 19 -12.05 -9.68 -10.65
CA TRP A 19 -10.86 -9.24 -9.93
C TRP A 19 -10.57 -10.16 -8.77
N ARG A 20 -9.34 -10.63 -8.65
CA ARG A 20 -8.88 -11.49 -7.56
C ARG A 20 -7.63 -10.93 -6.92
N HIS A 21 -7.60 -10.95 -5.59
CA HIS A 21 -6.48 -10.50 -4.80
C HIS A 21 -6.28 -11.49 -3.64
N ASP A 22 -5.25 -12.30 -3.76
CA ASP A 22 -4.82 -13.23 -2.71
C ASP A 22 -3.60 -12.66 -2.00
N VAL A 23 -3.63 -12.60 -0.67
CA VAL A 23 -2.52 -12.09 0.14
C VAL A 23 -2.09 -13.12 1.19
N TRP A 24 -0.82 -13.49 1.20
CA TRP A 24 -0.17 -14.32 2.22
C TRP A 24 0.70 -13.44 3.08
N SER A 25 0.38 -13.31 4.36
CA SER A 25 1.12 -12.44 5.26
C SER A 25 0.97 -12.82 6.72
N ASN A 26 1.99 -12.47 7.49
CA ASN A 26 1.93 -12.51 8.94
C ASN A 26 1.14 -11.32 9.50
N GLY A 27 0.67 -11.44 10.75
CA GLY A 27 0.15 -10.31 11.50
C GLY A 27 1.25 -9.33 11.94
N HIS A 28 0.83 -8.15 12.41
CA HIS A 28 1.74 -7.08 12.86
C HIS A 28 1.58 -6.76 14.36
N THR A 29 0.93 -7.63 15.13
CA THR A 29 0.56 -7.37 16.52
C THR A 29 1.51 -7.98 17.56
N ALA A 30 2.67 -8.49 17.14
CA ALA A 30 3.64 -9.11 18.04
C ALA A 30 4.47 -8.11 18.87
N ARG A 31 4.09 -6.83 18.89
CA ARG A 31 4.72 -5.82 19.73
C ARG A 31 4.18 -5.87 21.16
N THR A 32 4.98 -5.40 22.11
CA THR A 32 4.53 -5.13 23.48
C THR A 32 3.45 -4.06 23.46
N ASN A 33 2.50 -4.13 24.38
CA ASN A 33 1.37 -3.18 24.56
C ASN A 33 0.36 -3.11 23.42
N TRP A 34 0.38 -4.02 22.46
CA TRP A 34 -0.69 -4.08 21.49
C TRP A 34 -1.94 -4.67 22.13
N GLN A 35 -2.98 -3.86 22.27
CA GLN A 35 -4.24 -4.24 22.91
C GLN A 35 -4.01 -4.86 24.30
N SER A 36 -3.85 -4.04 25.29
CA SER A 36 -3.58 -4.44 26.69
C SER A 36 -4.77 -5.12 27.38
N ALA A 37 -5.57 -5.88 26.68
CA ALA A 37 -6.55 -6.78 27.29
C ALA A 37 -5.88 -7.85 28.17
N THR A 38 -4.60 -8.13 27.93
CA THR A 38 -3.76 -8.91 28.85
C THR A 38 -2.85 -7.94 29.58
N LYS A 39 -3.00 -7.87 30.88
CA LYS A 39 -2.18 -7.08 31.83
C LYS A 39 -0.68 -7.38 31.79
N ASN A 40 -0.21 -8.18 30.86
CA ASN A 40 1.16 -8.67 30.66
C ASN A 40 1.85 -8.04 29.46
N SER A 41 1.63 -6.76 29.21
CA SER A 41 2.43 -6.02 28.24
C SER A 41 3.84 -5.85 28.78
N THR A 42 4.69 -6.80 28.48
CA THR A 42 6.06 -6.80 28.94
C THR A 42 6.94 -6.03 27.98
N LEU A 43 7.92 -5.33 28.52
CA LEU A 43 9.01 -4.78 27.74
C LEU A 43 9.67 -5.90 26.91
N LEU A 44 10.14 -5.58 25.72
CA LEU A 44 10.79 -6.56 24.84
C LEU A 44 11.96 -7.27 25.54
N ALA A 45 12.73 -6.54 26.38
CA ALA A 45 13.80 -7.07 27.20
C ALA A 45 13.36 -8.17 28.18
N ALA A 46 12.12 -8.15 28.65
CA ALA A 46 11.60 -9.16 29.59
C ALA A 46 11.57 -10.58 29.00
N ARG A 47 11.68 -10.74 27.69
CA ARG A 47 11.79 -12.03 27.00
C ARG A 47 13.18 -12.65 27.11
N HIS A 48 14.17 -11.88 27.49
CA HIS A 48 15.57 -12.27 27.61
C HIS A 48 16.04 -12.38 29.06
N LEU A 49 15.13 -12.21 30.01
CA LEU A 49 15.43 -12.41 31.43
C LEU A 49 15.44 -13.91 31.78
N SER A 50 16.01 -14.25 32.95
CA SER A 50 16.06 -15.62 33.46
C SER A 50 14.67 -16.26 33.61
N GLN A 51 13.64 -15.44 33.90
CA GLN A 51 12.24 -15.82 33.85
C GLN A 51 11.57 -15.15 32.64
N ALA A 52 11.87 -15.66 31.46
CA ALA A 52 11.40 -15.08 30.22
C ALA A 52 9.87 -15.12 30.10
N VAL A 53 9.28 -14.00 29.73
CA VAL A 53 7.86 -13.93 29.40
C VAL A 53 7.66 -14.32 27.96
N ALA A 54 6.75 -15.27 27.71
CA ALA A 54 6.44 -15.74 26.36
C ALA A 54 5.99 -14.59 25.44
N ALA A 55 6.44 -14.63 24.19
CA ALA A 55 5.97 -13.70 23.16
C ALA A 55 4.47 -13.93 22.90
N PRO A 56 3.65 -12.87 22.81
CA PRO A 56 2.28 -13.04 22.37
C PRO A 56 2.25 -13.57 20.93
N VAL A 57 1.31 -14.46 20.65
CA VAL A 57 1.04 -14.90 19.28
C VAL A 57 0.45 -13.72 18.52
N PRO A 58 1.00 -13.37 17.33
CA PRO A 58 0.42 -12.30 16.53
C PRO A 58 -0.99 -12.67 16.09
N VAL A 59 -1.92 -11.74 16.21
CA VAL A 59 -3.27 -11.89 15.70
C VAL A 59 -3.47 -11.00 14.47
N ASN A 60 -4.40 -11.38 13.61
CA ASN A 60 -4.80 -10.57 12.46
C ASN A 60 -6.02 -9.73 12.85
N PRO A 61 -5.89 -8.41 13.07
CA PRO A 61 -7.02 -7.57 13.43
C PRO A 61 -8.14 -7.66 12.38
N PRO A 62 -9.42 -7.71 12.82
CA PRO A 62 -10.54 -7.77 11.90
C PRO A 62 -10.73 -6.46 11.12
N LEU A 63 -11.53 -6.53 10.05
CA LEU A 63 -12.03 -5.33 9.39
C LEU A 63 -12.93 -4.53 10.36
N PRO A 64 -13.03 -3.22 10.20
CA PRO A 64 -12.49 -2.38 9.13
C PRO A 64 -11.01 -1.98 9.30
N ALA A 65 -10.44 -2.13 10.49
CA ALA A 65 -9.02 -1.80 10.71
C ALA A 65 -8.10 -2.67 9.86
N GLY A 66 -8.36 -3.97 9.82
CA GLY A 66 -7.57 -4.95 9.09
C GLY A 66 -6.15 -5.13 9.64
N GLY A 67 -5.55 -6.24 9.30
CA GLY A 67 -4.16 -6.56 9.61
C GLY A 67 -3.36 -6.78 8.34
N ALA A 68 -3.05 -8.03 8.06
CA ALA A 68 -2.38 -8.46 6.83
C ALA A 68 -3.13 -8.04 5.56
N HIS A 69 -4.45 -8.04 5.60
CA HIS A 69 -5.35 -7.68 4.49
C HIS A 69 -5.80 -6.21 4.49
N ARG A 70 -5.13 -5.34 5.26
CA ARG A 70 -5.45 -3.90 5.25
C ARG A 70 -5.27 -3.33 3.85
N ASN A 71 -6.30 -2.65 3.34
CA ASN A 71 -6.34 -2.12 1.98
C ASN A 71 -6.24 -3.16 0.84
N ALA A 72 -6.40 -4.46 1.12
CA ALA A 72 -6.51 -5.45 0.06
C ALA A 72 -7.86 -5.37 -0.68
N ILE A 73 -8.92 -4.94 0.02
CA ILE A 73 -10.20 -4.63 -0.62
C ILE A 73 -10.06 -3.25 -1.29
N PRO A 74 -10.10 -3.19 -2.64
CA PRO A 74 -9.95 -1.93 -3.35
C PRO A 74 -11.13 -1.00 -3.14
N LEU A 75 -10.92 0.30 -3.31
CA LEU A 75 -12.00 1.28 -3.37
C LEU A 75 -12.66 1.28 -4.76
N TYR A 76 -12.01 0.68 -5.74
CA TYR A 76 -12.55 0.49 -7.09
C TYR A 76 -13.72 -0.49 -7.07
N VAL A 77 -14.75 -0.18 -7.85
CA VAL A 77 -15.96 -1.02 -7.92
C VAL A 77 -15.90 -1.88 -9.18
N PHE A 78 -15.52 -3.14 -8.98
CA PHE A 78 -15.52 -4.14 -10.05
C PHE A 78 -16.80 -4.99 -9.99
N PRO A 79 -17.30 -5.50 -11.13
CA PRO A 79 -18.52 -6.32 -11.17
C PRO A 79 -18.42 -7.57 -10.29
N ASN A 80 -17.29 -8.27 -10.36
CA ASN A 80 -17.00 -9.42 -9.52
C ASN A 80 -15.62 -9.21 -8.88
N GLN A 81 -15.54 -9.44 -7.56
CA GLN A 81 -14.26 -9.36 -6.87
C GLN A 81 -14.17 -10.39 -5.75
N ARG A 82 -13.01 -11.02 -5.65
CA ARG A 82 -12.67 -11.93 -4.56
C ARG A 82 -11.34 -11.54 -3.96
N ILE A 83 -11.37 -11.24 -2.67
CA ILE A 83 -10.18 -10.94 -1.88
C ILE A 83 -10.00 -12.03 -0.83
N THR A 84 -8.86 -12.71 -0.83
CA THR A 84 -8.57 -13.81 0.09
C THR A 84 -7.34 -13.48 0.92
N ASN A 85 -7.48 -13.54 2.23
CA ASN A 85 -6.37 -13.41 3.15
C ASN A 85 -5.95 -14.79 3.67
N HIS A 86 -4.75 -15.22 3.27
CA HIS A 86 -4.08 -16.43 3.75
C HIS A 86 -3.15 -16.04 4.91
N TYR A 87 -3.69 -16.05 6.11
CA TYR A 87 -2.95 -15.62 7.29
C TYR A 87 -1.86 -16.64 7.66
N ILE A 88 -0.61 -16.16 7.77
CA ILE A 88 0.54 -16.95 8.20
C ILE A 88 0.83 -16.63 9.66
N GLU A 89 0.56 -17.56 10.54
CA GLU A 89 0.70 -17.36 11.98
C GLU A 89 2.17 -17.25 12.40
N ARG A 90 3.04 -18.09 11.83
CA ARG A 90 4.45 -18.14 12.20
C ARG A 90 5.32 -17.42 11.20
N ALA A 91 6.28 -16.66 11.69
CA ALA A 91 7.29 -15.97 10.89
C ALA A 91 8.70 -16.40 11.32
N PRO A 92 9.67 -16.42 10.39
CA PRO A 92 11.06 -16.78 10.73
C PRO A 92 11.73 -15.78 11.66
N VAL A 93 11.25 -14.53 11.66
CA VAL A 93 11.70 -13.46 12.55
C VAL A 93 10.49 -12.83 13.23
N ARG A 94 10.71 -12.15 14.35
CA ARG A 94 9.63 -11.42 15.03
C ARG A 94 9.04 -10.35 14.12
N VAL A 95 7.75 -10.43 13.88
CA VAL A 95 7.01 -9.46 13.08
C VAL A 95 6.33 -8.44 13.99
N SER A 96 6.35 -7.16 13.59
CA SER A 96 5.72 -6.07 14.31
C SER A 96 5.25 -4.99 13.32
N ALA A 97 4.61 -3.95 13.85
CA ALA A 97 4.08 -2.87 13.06
C ALA A 97 5.20 -2.00 12.46
N LEU A 98 5.19 -1.87 11.15
CA LEU A 98 5.87 -0.80 10.40
C LEU A 98 4.82 0.25 9.97
N ARG A 99 5.25 1.41 9.51
CA ARG A 99 4.32 2.44 8.98
C ARG A 99 3.43 1.83 7.89
N SER A 100 2.17 2.20 7.87
CA SER A 100 1.12 1.69 6.95
C SER A 100 0.72 0.23 7.16
N LEU A 101 1.47 -0.59 7.89
CA LEU A 101 1.14 -1.99 8.18
C LEU A 101 0.94 -2.80 6.88
N GLY A 102 -0.12 -3.61 6.77
CA GLY A 102 -0.43 -4.37 5.57
C GLY A 102 -0.83 -3.51 4.36
N ALA A 103 -1.26 -2.25 4.60
CA ALA A 103 -1.67 -1.38 3.50
C ALA A 103 -0.55 -1.10 2.50
N HIS A 104 0.70 -0.95 2.94
CA HIS A 104 1.82 -0.65 2.04
C HIS A 104 1.91 -1.67 0.89
N ALA A 105 2.06 -2.94 1.22
CA ALA A 105 2.25 -3.97 0.20
C ALA A 105 0.96 -4.27 -0.59
N ASN A 106 -0.21 -4.21 0.05
CA ASN A 106 -1.48 -4.41 -0.65
C ASN A 106 -1.77 -3.29 -1.64
N VAL A 107 -1.54 -2.02 -1.27
CA VAL A 107 -1.70 -0.88 -2.18
C VAL A 107 -0.67 -0.92 -3.30
N PHE A 108 0.59 -1.22 -2.98
CA PHE A 108 1.63 -1.38 -4.00
C PHE A 108 1.22 -2.42 -5.06
N ALA A 109 0.82 -3.62 -4.64
CA ALA A 109 0.42 -4.67 -5.55
C ALA A 109 -0.83 -4.28 -6.36
N LEU A 110 -1.84 -3.71 -5.69
CA LEU A 110 -3.10 -3.31 -6.31
C LEU A 110 -2.89 -2.24 -7.38
N GLU A 111 -2.17 -1.17 -7.04
CA GLU A 111 -1.97 -0.04 -7.93
C GLU A 111 -1.03 -0.37 -9.11
N SER A 112 0.02 -1.16 -8.85
CA SER A 112 0.90 -1.65 -9.92
C SER A 112 0.17 -2.57 -10.89
N PHE A 113 -0.61 -3.51 -10.36
CA PHE A 113 -1.38 -4.43 -11.20
C PHE A 113 -2.50 -3.71 -11.97
N LEU A 114 -3.10 -2.67 -11.38
CA LEU A 114 -4.09 -1.85 -12.08
C LEU A 114 -3.47 -1.10 -13.28
N ASP A 115 -2.22 -0.65 -13.16
CA ASP A 115 -1.47 -0.07 -14.28
C ASP A 115 -1.19 -1.10 -15.38
N GLU A 116 -0.80 -2.33 -15.01
CA GLU A 116 -0.61 -3.41 -15.97
C GLU A 116 -1.91 -3.72 -16.73
N VAL A 117 -3.04 -3.76 -16.03
CA VAL A 117 -4.37 -4.00 -16.63
C VAL A 117 -4.79 -2.82 -17.51
N ALA A 118 -4.56 -1.58 -17.08
CA ALA A 118 -4.81 -0.39 -17.89
C ALA A 118 -4.00 -0.43 -19.20
N TYR A 119 -2.71 -0.76 -19.09
CA TYR A 119 -1.85 -0.92 -20.25
C TYR A 119 -2.35 -2.03 -21.19
N ALA A 120 -2.71 -3.19 -20.65
CA ALA A 120 -3.24 -4.32 -21.45
C ALA A 120 -4.55 -3.98 -22.15
N SER A 121 -5.38 -3.09 -21.57
CA SER A 121 -6.62 -2.59 -22.16
C SER A 121 -6.43 -1.42 -23.13
N GLY A 122 -5.21 -0.90 -23.26
CA GLY A 122 -4.91 0.30 -24.06
C GLY A 122 -5.44 1.60 -23.45
N ALA A 123 -5.79 1.61 -22.16
CA ALA A 123 -6.36 2.76 -21.47
C ALA A 123 -5.28 3.59 -20.74
N ASP A 124 -5.54 4.88 -20.59
CA ASP A 124 -4.73 5.76 -19.75
C ASP A 124 -4.91 5.36 -18.25
N PRO A 125 -3.83 5.25 -17.47
CA PRO A 125 -3.92 4.78 -16.08
C PRO A 125 -4.72 5.70 -15.15
N VAL A 126 -4.80 7.01 -15.42
CA VAL A 126 -5.64 7.94 -14.67
C VAL A 126 -7.12 7.72 -15.03
N GLU A 127 -7.44 7.72 -16.32
CA GLU A 127 -8.81 7.48 -16.80
C GLU A 127 -9.31 6.09 -16.38
N PHE A 128 -8.44 5.08 -16.42
CA PHE A 128 -8.79 3.72 -16.01
C PHE A 128 -9.18 3.64 -14.55
N ARG A 129 -8.48 4.33 -13.65
CA ARG A 129 -8.84 4.46 -12.24
C ARG A 129 -10.18 5.16 -12.06
N LEU A 130 -10.37 6.29 -12.72
CA LEU A 130 -11.61 7.07 -12.64
C LEU A 130 -12.84 6.29 -13.16
N ARG A 131 -12.65 5.36 -14.09
CA ARG A 131 -13.72 4.48 -14.61
C ARG A 131 -14.37 3.65 -13.51
N TYR A 132 -13.57 3.17 -12.55
CA TYR A 132 -14.02 2.27 -11.48
C TYR A 132 -14.23 2.95 -10.13
N LEU A 133 -13.95 4.24 -9.98
CA LEU A 133 -14.16 4.96 -8.74
C LEU A 133 -15.52 5.66 -8.73
N LYS A 134 -16.37 5.29 -7.74
CA LYS A 134 -17.65 5.95 -7.48
C LYS A 134 -17.56 7.03 -6.37
N ASP A 135 -16.55 6.94 -5.51
CA ASP A 135 -16.33 7.88 -4.41
C ASP A 135 -15.83 9.23 -4.97
N ALA A 136 -16.61 10.30 -4.77
CA ALA A 136 -16.32 11.61 -5.31
C ALA A 136 -15.00 12.21 -4.76
N ARG A 137 -14.69 11.96 -3.49
CA ARG A 137 -13.44 12.45 -2.86
C ARG A 137 -12.22 11.70 -3.42
N ALA A 138 -12.36 10.41 -3.68
CA ALA A 138 -11.32 9.60 -4.32
C ALA A 138 -11.03 10.11 -5.74
N ARG A 139 -12.08 10.39 -6.49
CA ARG A 139 -11.94 10.98 -7.83
C ARG A 139 -11.24 12.34 -7.77
N ALA A 140 -11.67 13.21 -6.86
CA ALA A 140 -11.14 14.57 -6.73
C ALA A 140 -9.64 14.60 -6.44
N VAL A 141 -9.10 13.71 -5.60
CA VAL A 141 -7.65 13.68 -5.35
C VAL A 141 -6.85 13.15 -6.55
N ILE A 142 -7.40 12.22 -7.33
CA ILE A 142 -6.77 11.74 -8.56
C ILE A 142 -6.78 12.84 -9.62
N GLU A 143 -7.90 13.50 -9.84
CA GLU A 143 -8.03 14.60 -10.79
C GLU A 143 -7.13 15.79 -10.41
N ALA A 144 -7.05 16.11 -9.11
CA ALA A 144 -6.20 17.18 -8.61
C ALA A 144 -4.70 16.89 -8.80
N VAL A 145 -4.23 15.67 -8.51
CA VAL A 145 -2.81 15.33 -8.71
C VAL A 145 -2.47 15.24 -10.19
N ALA A 146 -3.37 14.76 -11.03
CA ALA A 146 -3.18 14.73 -12.49
C ALA A 146 -3.04 16.15 -13.06
N ALA A 147 -3.91 17.07 -12.64
CA ALA A 147 -3.82 18.48 -13.01
C ALA A 147 -2.51 19.13 -12.53
N LEU A 148 -2.13 18.89 -11.26
CA LEU A 148 -0.90 19.42 -10.67
C LEU A 148 0.37 18.94 -11.38
N ALA A 149 0.40 17.67 -11.81
CA ALA A 149 1.51 17.06 -12.54
C ALA A 149 1.50 17.42 -14.04
N GLY A 150 0.46 18.06 -14.55
CA GLY A 150 0.27 18.27 -15.99
C GLY A 150 0.19 16.95 -16.74
N TRP A 151 -0.56 15.98 -16.19
CA TRP A 151 -0.72 14.65 -16.79
C TRP A 151 -1.35 14.75 -18.17
N GLN A 152 -0.71 14.11 -19.15
CA GLN A 152 -1.25 14.01 -20.50
C GLN A 152 -1.67 12.57 -20.76
N PRO A 153 -2.94 12.32 -21.10
CA PRO A 153 -3.39 10.98 -21.46
C PRO A 153 -2.52 10.42 -22.60
N GLN A 154 -2.16 9.13 -22.49
CA GLN A 154 -1.35 8.40 -23.48
C GLN A 154 0.12 8.89 -23.63
N GLU A 155 0.60 9.79 -22.77
CA GLU A 155 2.02 10.09 -22.71
C GLU A 155 2.82 8.83 -22.37
N LYS A 156 3.58 8.34 -23.32
CA LYS A 156 4.47 7.20 -23.11
C LYS A 156 5.83 7.68 -22.68
N GLY A 157 6.46 6.94 -21.76
CA GLY A 157 7.86 7.16 -21.45
C GLY A 157 8.74 6.98 -22.70
N ASP A 158 9.86 7.67 -22.72
CA ASP A 158 10.84 7.65 -23.82
C ASP A 158 11.87 6.50 -23.71
N GLY A 159 11.67 5.58 -22.75
CA GLY A 159 12.58 4.49 -22.41
C GLY A 159 13.62 4.88 -21.34
N THR A 160 13.81 6.17 -21.08
CA THR A 160 14.68 6.68 -20.01
C THR A 160 13.89 7.40 -18.93
N ARG A 161 12.76 8.00 -19.27
CA ARG A 161 11.86 8.71 -18.35
C ARG A 161 10.46 8.16 -18.45
N GLY A 162 9.77 8.16 -17.33
CA GLY A 162 8.38 7.74 -17.26
C GLY A 162 7.68 8.33 -16.04
N ARG A 163 6.36 8.30 -16.08
CA ARG A 163 5.49 8.72 -14.99
C ARG A 163 4.55 7.60 -14.59
N GLY A 164 4.25 7.51 -13.30
CA GLY A 164 3.28 6.57 -12.76
C GLY A 164 2.41 7.22 -11.69
N ILE A 165 1.21 6.68 -11.48
CA ILE A 165 0.26 7.14 -10.49
C ILE A 165 -0.09 6.03 -9.51
N GLY A 166 -0.26 6.39 -8.23
CA GLY A 166 -0.83 5.51 -7.21
C GLY A 166 -1.87 6.24 -6.38
N PHE A 167 -2.88 5.51 -5.93
CA PHE A 167 -3.97 6.02 -5.11
C PHE A 167 -4.24 5.12 -3.91
N ALA A 168 -4.58 5.70 -2.77
CA ALA A 168 -5.05 4.97 -1.61
C ALA A 168 -6.02 5.79 -0.75
N ARG A 169 -6.96 5.09 -0.12
CA ARG A 169 -7.71 5.56 1.04
C ARG A 169 -7.35 4.69 2.23
N TYR A 170 -6.57 5.20 3.18
CA TYR A 170 -6.03 4.39 4.26
C TYR A 170 -7.12 3.73 5.11
N LYS A 171 -7.00 2.42 5.34
CA LYS A 171 -8.01 1.57 6.00
C LYS A 171 -9.39 1.59 5.32
N SER A 172 -9.48 2.08 4.10
CA SER A 172 -10.75 2.33 3.40
C SER A 172 -11.73 3.26 4.15
N GLN A 173 -11.25 4.06 5.09
CA GLN A 173 -12.06 4.94 5.96
C GLN A 173 -11.43 6.30 6.27
N ALA A 174 -10.10 6.41 6.18
CA ALA A 174 -9.37 7.62 6.58
C ALA A 174 -9.05 8.51 5.37
N ALA A 175 -7.94 9.24 5.42
CA ALA A 175 -7.52 10.16 4.38
C ALA A 175 -7.31 9.47 3.02
N TYR A 176 -7.59 10.24 1.98
CA TYR A 176 -7.32 9.89 0.58
C TYR A 176 -5.98 10.48 0.17
N ALA A 177 -5.23 9.75 -0.61
CA ALA A 177 -3.97 10.21 -1.17
C ALA A 177 -3.82 9.71 -2.61
N ALA A 178 -3.46 10.61 -3.51
CA ALA A 178 -3.00 10.26 -4.85
C ALA A 178 -1.63 10.87 -5.08
N VAL A 179 -0.72 10.10 -5.66
CA VAL A 179 0.65 10.52 -5.91
C VAL A 179 1.02 10.16 -7.34
N ILE A 180 1.61 11.12 -8.05
CA ILE A 180 2.28 10.89 -9.33
C ILE A 180 3.77 11.04 -9.10
N VAL A 181 4.56 10.12 -9.65
CA VAL A 181 6.02 10.20 -9.64
C VAL A 181 6.56 10.22 -11.05
N GLU A 182 7.62 11.00 -11.24
CA GLU A 182 8.44 10.99 -12.44
C GLU A 182 9.76 10.31 -12.12
N VAL A 183 10.11 9.32 -12.91
CA VAL A 183 11.34 8.55 -12.74
C VAL A 183 12.24 8.67 -13.97
N GLU A 184 13.55 8.56 -13.75
CA GLU A 184 14.56 8.49 -14.79
C GLU A 184 15.42 7.25 -14.56
N ILE A 185 15.76 6.55 -15.64
CA ILE A 185 16.59 5.34 -15.60
C ILE A 185 17.90 5.66 -16.35
N THR A 186 18.96 5.85 -15.59
CA THR A 186 20.32 6.10 -16.11
C THR A 186 21.32 5.12 -15.48
N GLY A 187 21.00 3.80 -15.61
CA GLY A 187 21.68 2.73 -14.87
C GLY A 187 20.95 2.36 -13.59
N GLU A 188 20.53 3.32 -12.78
CA GLU A 188 19.65 3.15 -11.61
C GLU A 188 18.33 3.90 -11.83
N ILE A 189 17.31 3.48 -11.10
CA ILE A 189 16.01 4.19 -11.07
C ILE A 189 16.12 5.35 -10.11
N VAL A 190 15.92 6.57 -10.61
CA VAL A 190 15.95 7.81 -9.83
C VAL A 190 14.59 8.49 -9.89
N VAL A 191 14.01 8.77 -8.72
CA VAL A 191 12.79 9.60 -8.63
C VAL A 191 13.20 11.06 -8.80
N LYS A 192 12.75 11.71 -9.85
CA LYS A 192 13.06 13.11 -10.19
C LYS A 192 12.11 14.09 -9.53
N ARG A 193 10.81 13.74 -9.56
CA ARG A 193 9.73 14.58 -9.02
C ARG A 193 8.63 13.70 -8.45
N ALA A 194 7.91 14.25 -7.50
CA ALA A 194 6.66 13.69 -7.01
C ALA A 194 5.63 14.82 -6.82
N TRP A 195 4.40 14.55 -7.20
CA TRP A 195 3.24 15.41 -6.95
C TRP A 195 2.25 14.62 -6.12
N ALA A 196 1.62 15.27 -5.15
CA ALA A 196 0.66 14.61 -4.27
C ALA A 196 -0.58 15.49 -4.09
N ALA A 197 -1.74 14.85 -4.06
CA ALA A 197 -2.99 15.44 -3.61
C ALA A 197 -3.54 14.62 -2.45
N ILE A 198 -3.90 15.31 -1.36
CA ILE A 198 -4.35 14.68 -0.11
C ILE A 198 -5.68 15.28 0.29
N ASP A 199 -6.64 14.42 0.60
CA ASP A 199 -7.87 14.82 1.29
C ASP A 199 -7.90 14.16 2.67
N ALA A 200 -7.53 14.91 3.69
CA ALA A 200 -7.53 14.48 5.09
C ALA A 200 -8.83 14.88 5.83
N GLY A 201 -9.80 15.46 5.13
CA GLY A 201 -10.97 16.09 5.75
C GLY A 201 -10.61 17.47 6.33
N LEU A 202 -10.99 17.74 7.57
CA LEU A 202 -10.67 19.01 8.22
C LEU A 202 -9.16 19.12 8.47
N ALA A 203 -8.51 20.05 7.76
CA ALA A 203 -7.08 20.33 7.89
C ALA A 203 -6.82 21.25 9.08
N VAL A 204 -6.75 20.70 10.28
CA VAL A 204 -6.46 21.48 11.52
C VAL A 204 -5.03 22.03 11.51
N ASN A 205 -4.08 21.26 10.94
CA ASN A 205 -2.70 21.67 10.78
C ASN A 205 -2.21 21.33 9.36
N PRO A 206 -2.33 22.26 8.40
CA PRO A 206 -1.91 22.04 7.01
C PRO A 206 -0.43 21.71 6.88
N ASP A 207 0.45 22.38 7.63
CA ASP A 207 1.88 22.11 7.63
C ASP A 207 2.19 20.68 8.08
N GLY A 208 1.51 20.19 9.11
CA GLY A 208 1.61 18.78 9.54
C GLY A 208 1.18 17.79 8.46
N ILE A 209 0.17 18.11 7.64
CA ILE A 209 -0.26 17.27 6.52
C ILE A 209 0.82 17.24 5.44
N ILE A 210 1.40 18.37 5.10
CA ILE A 210 2.49 18.48 4.11
C ILE A 210 3.68 17.64 4.57
N ASN A 211 4.18 17.88 5.78
CA ASN A 211 5.33 17.14 6.33
C ASN A 211 5.11 15.63 6.39
N GLN A 212 3.89 15.18 6.77
CA GLN A 212 3.55 13.75 6.77
C GLN A 212 3.49 13.16 5.36
N THR A 213 3.04 13.92 4.40
CA THR A 213 2.95 13.51 2.99
C THR A 213 4.35 13.36 2.39
N GLU A 214 5.19 14.38 2.53
CA GLU A 214 6.57 14.37 2.05
C GLU A 214 7.38 13.26 2.70
N GLY A 215 7.33 13.14 4.03
CA GLY A 215 7.97 12.06 4.76
C GLY A 215 7.48 10.68 4.35
N GLY A 216 6.19 10.54 4.00
CA GLY A 216 5.61 9.31 3.46
C GLY A 216 6.15 8.95 2.09
N ILE A 217 6.28 9.91 1.19
CA ILE A 217 6.83 9.72 -0.16
C ILE A 217 8.31 9.32 -0.07
N ILE A 218 9.12 10.06 0.68
CA ILE A 218 10.55 9.78 0.85
C ILE A 218 10.76 8.36 1.41
N GLN A 219 10.01 7.97 2.44
CA GLN A 219 10.10 6.63 3.01
C GLN A 219 9.67 5.54 2.02
N SER A 220 8.63 5.79 1.23
CA SER A 220 8.17 4.83 0.22
C SER A 220 9.18 4.64 -0.90
N VAL A 221 9.85 5.72 -1.34
CA VAL A 221 10.97 5.66 -2.29
C VAL A 221 12.11 4.82 -1.72
N SER A 222 12.48 5.05 -0.45
CA SER A 222 13.53 4.27 0.23
C SER A 222 13.17 2.78 0.29
N TRP A 223 11.96 2.44 0.71
CA TRP A 223 11.50 1.05 0.78
C TRP A 223 11.45 0.35 -0.58
N THR A 224 11.13 1.08 -1.62
CA THR A 224 11.00 0.53 -2.98
C THR A 224 12.34 0.32 -3.65
N LEU A 225 13.27 1.26 -3.49
CA LEU A 225 14.50 1.30 -4.28
C LEU A 225 15.76 0.89 -3.52
N LYS A 226 15.77 0.97 -2.18
CA LYS A 226 17.01 0.86 -1.41
C LYS A 226 16.96 -0.13 -0.27
N GLU A 227 15.84 -0.25 0.44
CA GLU A 227 15.77 -1.08 1.64
C GLU A 227 15.49 -2.54 1.30
N GLN A 228 16.27 -3.42 1.89
CA GLN A 228 16.07 -4.86 1.81
C GLN A 228 16.29 -5.49 3.18
N LEU A 229 15.29 -6.23 3.67
CA LEU A 229 15.48 -7.06 4.85
C LEU A 229 16.16 -8.36 4.44
N ARG A 230 17.33 -8.62 4.97
CA ARG A 230 18.03 -9.91 4.86
C ARG A 230 17.96 -10.63 6.18
N TYR A 231 17.71 -11.92 6.15
CA TYR A 231 17.65 -12.73 7.36
C TYR A 231 18.15 -14.15 7.11
N GLU A 232 18.76 -14.71 8.12
CA GLU A 232 19.03 -16.13 8.27
C GLU A 232 18.02 -16.74 9.25
N PRO A 233 17.94 -18.08 9.37
CA PRO A 233 17.09 -18.65 10.39
C PRO A 233 17.34 -18.01 11.76
N GLN A 234 16.31 -17.39 12.32
CA GLN A 234 16.25 -16.77 13.64
C GLN A 234 17.01 -15.43 13.84
N ARG A 235 17.65 -14.86 12.82
CA ARG A 235 18.29 -13.54 12.94
C ARG A 235 18.17 -12.69 11.66
N ILE A 236 18.24 -11.38 11.86
CA ILE A 236 18.40 -10.39 10.78
C ILE A 236 19.89 -10.21 10.54
N VAL A 237 20.34 -10.17 9.30
CA VAL A 237 21.73 -9.98 8.85
C VAL A 237 21.86 -8.76 7.96
#